data_16b5da39518ee60b1bac0be372f46b26
#
_entry.id   16b5da39518ee60b1bac0be372f46b26
#
_cell.length_a   1.000
_cell.length_b   1.000
_cell.length_c   1.000
_cell.angle_alpha   90.00
_cell.angle_beta   90.00
_cell.angle_gamma   90.00
#
_symmetry.space_group_name_H-M   'P 1'
#
loop_
_entity.id
_entity.type
_entity.pdbx_description
1 polymer ?
#
loop_
_entity_poly.entity_id
_entity_poly.type
_entity_poly.pdbx_seq_one_letter_code
_entity_poly.pdbx_strand_id
1 'polypeptide(L)'
;MEQYYEVSIKFDKVQETGVIKKVTEKYLIEALSFTEAEKRATEFIAAYVSGKIDITAIRRLQIAEIFESKDEQADRWYRSKIAFIGIDEKTGVEKRSQQVVMVKAKDFDDARNAIQEGMKGTFGDWEKAQLSETKIMDLVRYEEAS
;
A
#
# COMPACT_ATOMS: atom_id res chain seq x y z
N MET A 1 -0.64 15.70 -8.71
CA MET A 1 -1.43 14.82 -7.86
C MET A 1 -0.81 13.45 -7.83
N GLU A 2 -0.44 13.01 -6.67
CA GLU A 2 0.26 11.75 -6.48
C GLU A 2 -0.65 10.56 -6.70
N GLN A 3 -0.14 9.55 -7.36
CA GLN A 3 -0.86 8.31 -7.61
C GLN A 3 -0.01 7.15 -7.12
N TYR A 4 -0.69 6.07 -6.77
CA TYR A 4 -0.03 4.88 -6.25
C TYR A 4 -0.25 3.71 -7.19
N TYR A 5 0.83 2.97 -7.43
CA TYR A 5 0.83 1.82 -8.31
C TYR A 5 1.40 0.62 -7.57
N GLU A 6 0.70 -0.50 -7.67
CA GLU A 6 1.25 -1.78 -7.19
C GLU A 6 2.02 -2.40 -8.35
N VAL A 7 3.33 -2.52 -8.18
CA VAL A 7 4.21 -3.05 -9.22
C VAL A 7 4.72 -4.41 -8.77
N SER A 8 4.51 -5.43 -9.59
CA SER A 8 5.01 -6.79 -9.36
C SER A 8 6.33 -6.95 -10.12
N ILE A 9 7.38 -7.32 -9.39
CA ILE A 9 8.73 -7.39 -9.91
C ILE A 9 9.23 -8.82 -9.73
N LYS A 10 9.68 -9.43 -10.82
CA LYS A 10 10.23 -10.79 -10.82
C LYS A 10 11.73 -10.73 -11.01
N PHE A 11 12.47 -11.39 -10.13
CA PHE A 11 13.93 -11.40 -10.17
C PHE A 11 14.46 -12.63 -9.43
N ASP A 12 15.77 -12.89 -9.59
CA ASP A 12 16.45 -13.97 -8.90
C ASP A 12 16.94 -13.47 -7.55
N LYS A 13 16.57 -14.19 -6.49
CA LYS A 13 16.93 -13.85 -5.12
C LYS A 13 17.76 -14.97 -4.51
N VAL A 14 18.89 -14.61 -3.91
CA VAL A 14 19.74 -15.57 -3.19
C VAL A 14 19.09 -15.84 -1.83
N GLN A 15 18.81 -17.10 -1.57
CA GLN A 15 18.23 -17.53 -0.29
C GLN A 15 19.32 -17.67 0.77
N GLU A 16 18.92 -17.82 2.03
CA GLU A 16 19.86 -18.03 3.14
C GLU A 16 20.74 -19.26 2.95
N THR A 17 20.23 -20.25 2.25
CA THR A 17 20.96 -21.48 1.94
C THR A 17 21.98 -21.32 0.81
N GLY A 18 22.02 -20.15 0.17
CA GLY A 18 22.85 -19.90 -1.01
C GLY A 18 22.18 -20.28 -2.32
N VAL A 19 21.02 -20.91 -2.29
CA VAL A 19 20.28 -21.28 -3.49
C VAL A 19 19.63 -20.04 -4.09
N ILE A 20 19.74 -19.91 -5.42
CA ILE A 20 19.10 -18.83 -6.17
C ILE A 20 17.69 -19.27 -6.54
N LYS A 21 16.70 -18.44 -6.18
CA LYS A 21 15.31 -18.73 -6.46
C LYS A 21 14.67 -17.52 -7.13
N LYS A 22 13.89 -17.77 -8.19
CA LYS A 22 13.12 -16.73 -8.84
C LYS A 22 11.91 -16.38 -7.97
N VAL A 23 11.78 -15.11 -7.64
CA VAL A 23 10.69 -14.61 -6.77
C VAL A 23 9.97 -13.48 -7.44
N THR A 24 8.71 -13.26 -7.06
CA THR A 24 7.96 -12.08 -7.43
C THR A 24 7.62 -11.31 -6.17
N GLU A 25 8.04 -10.06 -6.12
CA GLU A 25 7.75 -9.18 -4.99
C GLU A 25 6.92 -8.00 -5.47
N LYS A 26 6.06 -7.50 -4.60
CA LYS A 26 5.18 -6.38 -4.90
C LYS A 26 5.60 -5.16 -4.10
N TYR A 27 5.62 -4.02 -4.78
CA TYR A 27 5.96 -2.73 -4.18
C TYR A 27 4.88 -1.72 -4.51
N LEU A 28 4.64 -0.82 -3.58
CA LEU A 28 3.74 0.30 -3.79
C LEU A 28 4.60 1.48 -4.21
N ILE A 29 4.39 1.99 -5.42
CA ILE A 29 5.20 3.03 -6.01
C ILE A 29 4.36 4.29 -6.19
N GLU A 30 4.82 5.39 -5.63
CA GLU A 30 4.23 6.70 -5.87
C GLU A 30 4.79 7.27 -7.16
N ALA A 31 3.92 7.55 -8.13
CA ALA A 31 4.32 8.01 -9.45
C ALA A 31 3.18 8.77 -10.12
N LEU A 32 3.49 9.46 -11.21
CA LEU A 32 2.52 10.26 -11.96
C LEU A 32 1.89 9.50 -13.12
N SER A 33 2.49 8.37 -13.53
CA SER A 33 2.01 7.58 -14.66
C SER A 33 2.47 6.14 -14.55
N PHE A 34 1.90 5.26 -15.36
CA PHE A 34 2.35 3.87 -15.45
C PHE A 34 3.83 3.78 -15.88
N THR A 35 4.21 4.59 -16.85
CA THR A 35 5.60 4.62 -17.35
C THR A 35 6.56 5.02 -16.24
N GLU A 36 6.22 6.04 -15.49
CA GLU A 36 7.05 6.49 -14.38
C GLU A 36 7.10 5.44 -13.26
N ALA A 37 5.98 4.79 -12.98
CA ALA A 37 5.93 3.72 -11.97
C ALA A 37 6.87 2.58 -12.33
N GLU A 38 6.88 2.16 -13.60
CA GLU A 38 7.78 1.12 -14.08
C GLU A 38 9.24 1.54 -13.93
N LYS A 39 9.56 2.74 -14.36
CA LYS A 39 10.92 3.28 -14.26
C LYS A 39 11.39 3.36 -12.82
N ARG A 40 10.58 3.91 -11.93
CA ARG A 40 10.94 4.05 -10.53
C ARG A 40 11.07 2.71 -9.82
N ALA A 41 10.20 1.76 -10.14
CA ALA A 41 10.29 0.41 -9.59
C ALA A 41 11.58 -0.27 -10.03
N THR A 42 11.94 -0.16 -11.30
CA THR A 42 13.18 -0.73 -11.84
C THR A 42 14.40 -0.12 -11.17
N GLU A 43 14.45 1.19 -11.04
CA GLU A 43 15.55 1.89 -10.39
C GLU A 43 15.67 1.51 -8.91
N PHE A 44 14.54 1.38 -8.22
CA PHE A 44 14.52 1.00 -6.82
C PHE A 44 15.11 -0.39 -6.62
N ILE A 45 14.61 -1.38 -7.37
CA ILE A 45 15.03 -2.76 -7.16
C ILE A 45 16.45 -3.01 -7.66
N ALA A 46 16.91 -2.24 -8.65
CA ALA A 46 18.27 -2.38 -9.19
C ALA A 46 19.36 -2.11 -8.14
N ALA A 47 19.03 -1.35 -7.08
CA ALA A 47 19.93 -1.11 -5.98
C ALA A 47 20.19 -2.37 -5.12
N TYR A 48 19.30 -3.36 -5.22
CA TYR A 48 19.36 -4.56 -4.38
C TYR A 48 19.55 -5.85 -5.16
N VAL A 49 19.44 -5.80 -6.48
CA VAL A 49 19.46 -6.99 -7.34
C VAL A 49 20.42 -6.77 -8.49
N SER A 50 21.33 -7.72 -8.69
CA SER A 50 22.22 -7.74 -9.86
C SER A 50 21.73 -8.85 -10.79
N GLY A 51 21.17 -8.56 -11.89
CA GLY A 51 20.65 -9.54 -12.81
C GLY A 51 19.39 -9.04 -13.48
N LYS A 52 18.71 -9.93 -14.17
CA LYS A 52 17.54 -9.57 -14.91
C LYS A 52 16.37 -9.25 -13.99
N ILE A 53 15.71 -8.15 -14.27
CA ILE A 53 14.53 -7.68 -13.55
C ILE A 53 13.38 -7.63 -14.54
N ASP A 54 12.28 -8.32 -14.26
CA ASP A 54 11.07 -8.29 -15.08
C ASP A 54 9.94 -7.62 -14.30
N ILE A 55 9.35 -6.59 -14.89
CA ILE A 55 8.12 -6.01 -14.38
C ILE A 55 6.98 -6.82 -14.97
N THR A 56 6.30 -7.58 -14.14
CA THR A 56 5.28 -8.51 -14.61
C THR A 56 3.87 -7.97 -14.58
N ALA A 57 3.62 -6.97 -13.72
CA ALA A 57 2.30 -6.34 -13.62
C ALA A 57 2.43 -4.97 -12.98
N ILE A 58 1.63 -4.03 -13.45
CA ILE A 58 1.49 -2.71 -12.83
C ILE A 58 0.01 -2.44 -12.72
N ARG A 59 -0.44 -2.13 -11.50
CA ARG A 59 -1.84 -1.86 -11.23
C ARG A 59 -1.98 -0.55 -10.49
N ARG A 60 -2.79 0.34 -11.02
CA ARG A 60 -3.07 1.62 -10.36
C ARG A 60 -4.04 1.38 -9.21
N LEU A 61 -3.71 1.89 -8.05
CA LEU A 61 -4.56 1.79 -6.86
C LEU A 61 -5.08 3.16 -6.45
N GLN A 62 -6.35 3.20 -6.10
CA GLN A 62 -6.95 4.39 -5.51
C GLN A 62 -6.83 4.28 -4.00
N ILE A 63 -5.94 5.05 -3.43
CA ILE A 63 -5.65 5.03 -1.99
C ILE A 63 -5.97 6.41 -1.44
N ALA A 64 -6.89 6.46 -0.48
CA ALA A 64 -7.30 7.72 0.13
C ALA A 64 -6.27 8.24 1.14
N GLU A 65 -5.70 7.33 1.93
CA GLU A 65 -4.75 7.68 2.99
C GLU A 65 -3.76 6.55 3.21
N ILE A 66 -2.59 6.90 3.70
CA ILE A 66 -1.59 5.94 4.15
C ILE A 66 -1.27 6.25 5.60
N PHE A 67 -1.50 5.28 6.46
CA PHE A 67 -1.18 5.38 7.87
C PHE A 67 0.02 4.51 8.20
N GLU A 68 0.90 4.99 9.04
CA GLU A 68 2.05 4.23 9.50
C GLU A 68 2.02 4.14 11.01
N SER A 69 2.16 2.93 11.52
CA SER A 69 2.29 2.70 12.95
C SER A 69 3.58 3.33 13.47
N LYS A 70 3.55 3.76 14.72
CA LYS A 70 4.74 4.29 15.40
C LYS A 70 5.63 3.20 15.96
N ASP A 71 5.22 1.94 15.86
CA ASP A 71 6.01 0.80 16.34
C ASP A 71 7.22 0.60 15.43
N GLU A 72 8.40 0.48 16.03
CA GLU A 72 9.64 0.32 15.28
C GLU A 72 9.71 -0.99 14.49
N GLN A 73 8.89 -1.98 14.87
CA GLN A 73 8.84 -3.27 14.19
C GLN A 73 7.78 -3.32 13.08
N ALA A 74 7.14 -2.19 12.78
CA ALA A 74 6.14 -2.12 11.73
C ALA A 74 6.81 -2.32 10.37
N ASP A 75 6.61 -3.49 9.78
CA ASP A 75 7.22 -3.87 8.50
C ASP A 75 6.26 -4.57 7.55
N ARG A 76 4.97 -4.64 7.91
CA ARG A 76 3.94 -5.28 7.09
C ARG A 76 2.95 -4.26 6.59
N TRP A 77 2.42 -4.51 5.42
CA TRP A 77 1.43 -3.61 4.80
C TRP A 77 0.06 -4.26 4.80
N TYR A 78 -0.91 -3.50 5.30
CA TYR A 78 -2.31 -3.89 5.38
C TYR A 78 -3.15 -2.98 4.50
N ARG A 79 -4.24 -3.53 3.99
CA ARG A 79 -5.24 -2.78 3.23
C ARG A 79 -6.52 -2.78 4.02
N SER A 80 -7.13 -1.61 4.18
CA SER A 80 -8.40 -1.49 4.87
C SER A 80 -9.40 -0.74 4.01
N LYS A 81 -10.65 -1.17 4.09
CA LYS A 81 -11.76 -0.41 3.53
C LYS A 81 -12.44 0.31 4.67
N ILE A 82 -12.56 1.63 4.54
CA ILE A 82 -13.25 2.48 5.50
C ILE A 82 -14.59 2.86 4.87
N ALA A 83 -15.67 2.51 5.56
CA ALA A 83 -17.02 2.87 5.13
C ALA A 83 -17.44 4.16 5.84
N PHE A 84 -17.84 5.15 5.07
CA PHE A 84 -18.44 6.37 5.59
C PHE A 84 -19.94 6.28 5.46
N ILE A 85 -20.66 6.61 6.54
CA ILE A 85 -22.09 6.45 6.63
C ILE A 85 -22.71 7.84 6.72
N GLY A 86 -23.59 8.14 5.77
CA GLY A 86 -24.32 9.40 5.74
C GLY A 86 -25.78 9.17 5.44
N ILE A 87 -26.56 10.23 5.52
CA ILE A 87 -27.99 10.19 5.22
C ILE A 87 -28.29 11.18 4.10
N ASP A 88 -29.00 10.71 3.08
CA ASP A 88 -29.48 11.58 2.03
C ASP A 88 -30.59 12.47 2.58
N GLU A 89 -30.38 13.77 2.55
CA GLU A 89 -31.31 14.75 3.13
C GLU A 89 -32.66 14.76 2.43
N LYS A 90 -32.72 14.40 1.15
CA LYS A 90 -33.95 14.41 0.38
C LYS A 90 -34.82 13.17 0.60
N THR A 91 -34.18 12.01 0.69
CA THR A 91 -34.88 10.72 0.78
C THR A 91 -34.85 10.10 2.16
N GLY A 92 -33.97 10.56 3.05
CA GLY A 92 -33.75 9.97 4.36
C GLY A 92 -33.07 8.62 4.30
N VAL A 93 -32.60 8.21 3.13
CA VAL A 93 -31.95 6.92 2.94
C VAL A 93 -30.48 6.98 3.37
N GLU A 94 -30.04 5.97 4.09
CA GLU A 94 -28.64 5.83 4.48
C GLU A 94 -27.77 5.61 3.24
N LYS A 95 -26.67 6.36 3.15
CA LYS A 95 -25.67 6.21 2.10
C LYS A 95 -24.37 5.74 2.69
N ARG A 96 -23.76 4.74 2.05
CA ARG A 96 -22.44 4.25 2.43
C ARG A 96 -21.49 4.49 1.26
N SER A 97 -20.34 5.08 1.56
CA SER A 97 -19.26 5.23 0.59
C SER A 97 -18.01 4.59 1.18
N GLN A 98 -17.20 3.95 0.34
CA GLN A 98 -16.02 3.25 0.80
C GLN A 98 -14.77 3.89 0.23
N GLN A 99 -13.73 3.96 1.05
CA GLN A 99 -12.41 4.37 0.65
C GLN A 99 -11.40 3.33 1.10
N VAL A 100 -10.33 3.20 0.32
CA VAL A 100 -9.24 2.28 0.64
C VAL A 100 -8.12 3.07 1.29
N VAL A 101 -7.62 2.55 2.42
CA VAL A 101 -6.43 3.07 3.07
C VAL A 101 -5.40 1.96 3.18
N MET A 102 -4.11 2.35 3.13
CA MET A 102 -3.01 1.43 3.35
C MET A 102 -2.40 1.73 4.71
N VAL A 103 -1.98 0.67 5.40
CA VAL A 103 -1.47 0.80 6.76
C VAL A 103 -0.18 -0.02 6.90
N LYS A 104 0.88 0.62 7.36
CA LYS A 104 2.10 -0.08 7.70
C LYS A 104 2.08 -0.38 9.20
N ALA A 105 2.16 -1.65 9.58
CA ALA A 105 2.04 -2.08 10.97
C ALA A 105 2.78 -3.40 11.19
N LYS A 106 2.95 -3.79 12.45
CA LYS A 106 3.65 -5.04 12.76
C LYS A 106 2.71 -6.26 12.76
N ASP A 107 1.43 -6.06 13.04
CA ASP A 107 0.40 -7.11 13.05
C ASP A 107 -0.99 -6.49 12.89
N PHE A 108 -2.03 -7.33 12.90
CA PHE A 108 -3.41 -6.86 12.74
C PHE A 108 -3.86 -5.90 13.83
N ASP A 109 -3.49 -6.17 15.09
CA ASP A 109 -3.89 -5.31 16.20
C ASP A 109 -3.24 -3.93 16.07
N ASP A 110 -1.97 -3.90 15.72
CA ASP A 110 -1.24 -2.67 15.49
C ASP A 110 -1.83 -1.90 14.31
N ALA A 111 -2.24 -2.60 13.25
CA ALA A 111 -2.88 -1.99 12.09
C ALA A 111 -4.21 -1.35 12.47
N ARG A 112 -5.03 -2.04 13.26
CA ARG A 112 -6.31 -1.47 13.74
C ARG A 112 -6.06 -0.21 14.57
N ASN A 113 -5.07 -0.23 15.44
CA ASN A 113 -4.74 0.92 16.27
C ASN A 113 -4.23 2.09 15.42
N ALA A 114 -3.42 1.82 14.41
CA ALA A 114 -2.91 2.85 13.51
C ALA A 114 -4.05 3.52 12.73
N ILE A 115 -5.03 2.74 12.27
CA ILE A 115 -6.23 3.27 11.61
C ILE A 115 -7.01 4.15 12.57
N GLN A 116 -7.24 3.68 13.79
CA GLN A 116 -8.00 4.43 14.80
C GLN A 116 -7.33 5.77 15.08
N GLU A 117 -6.01 5.78 15.24
CA GLU A 117 -5.25 7.00 15.44
C GLU A 117 -5.33 7.93 14.23
N GLY A 118 -5.16 7.38 13.04
CA GLY A 118 -5.17 8.16 11.80
C GLY A 118 -6.52 8.76 11.49
N MET A 119 -7.59 8.13 11.94
CA MET A 119 -8.96 8.59 11.69
C MET A 119 -9.48 9.53 12.77
N LYS A 120 -8.70 9.83 13.79
CA LYS A 120 -9.10 10.79 14.82
C LYS A 120 -9.40 12.15 14.20
N GLY A 121 -10.50 12.76 14.62
CA GLY A 121 -10.93 14.06 14.11
C GLY A 121 -11.71 13.97 12.82
N THR A 122 -11.94 12.78 12.29
CA THR A 122 -12.74 12.60 11.09
C THR A 122 -14.20 12.92 11.39
N PHE A 123 -14.79 13.75 10.54
CA PHE A 123 -16.18 14.14 10.66
C PHE A 123 -17.10 13.03 10.18
N GLY A 124 -18.18 12.82 10.93
CA GLY A 124 -19.22 11.87 10.57
C GLY A 124 -18.92 10.46 11.04
N ASP A 125 -19.84 9.57 10.72
CA ASP A 125 -19.75 8.16 11.10
C ASP A 125 -18.92 7.38 10.10
N TRP A 126 -18.03 6.56 10.61
CA TRP A 126 -17.22 5.66 9.78
C TRP A 126 -16.98 4.36 10.52
N GLU A 127 -16.70 3.31 9.73
CA GLU A 127 -16.36 2.01 10.31
C GLU A 127 -15.33 1.30 9.44
N LYS A 128 -14.56 0.42 10.05
CA LYS A 128 -13.65 -0.45 9.34
C LYS A 128 -14.44 -1.60 8.74
N ALA A 129 -14.65 -1.57 7.45
CA ALA A 129 -15.43 -2.61 6.78
C ALA A 129 -14.60 -3.85 6.46
N GLN A 130 -13.29 -3.68 6.29
CA GLN A 130 -12.38 -4.77 5.97
C GLN A 130 -10.96 -4.40 6.38
N LEU A 131 -10.19 -5.40 6.81
CA LEU A 131 -8.77 -5.26 7.05
C LEU A 131 -8.08 -6.56 6.63
N SER A 132 -7.12 -6.48 5.73
CA SER A 132 -6.39 -7.65 5.25
C SER A 132 -4.91 -7.34 5.07
N GLU A 133 -4.08 -8.35 5.29
CA GLU A 133 -2.66 -8.23 5.04
C GLU A 133 -2.41 -8.35 3.53
N THR A 134 -1.50 -7.53 3.02
CA THR A 134 -1.10 -7.55 1.61
C THR A 134 0.26 -8.22 1.48
N LYS A 135 0.67 -8.46 0.22
CA LYS A 135 2.02 -8.95 -0.08
C LYS A 135 2.98 -7.82 -0.44
N ILE A 136 2.55 -6.57 -0.25
CA ILE A 136 3.40 -5.41 -0.54
C ILE A 136 4.59 -5.40 0.43
N MET A 137 5.78 -5.31 -0.15
CA MET A 137 7.03 -5.32 0.61
C MET A 137 7.36 -3.95 1.18
N ASP A 138 7.13 -2.90 0.39
CA ASP A 138 7.45 -1.55 0.82
C ASP A 138 6.75 -0.51 -0.05
N LEU A 139 6.76 0.73 0.42
CA LEU A 139 6.28 1.91 -0.29
C LEU A 139 7.48 2.74 -0.73
N VAL A 140 7.55 3.03 -2.02
CA VAL A 140 8.57 3.91 -2.59
C VAL A 140 7.95 5.28 -2.82
N ARG A 141 8.29 6.23 -1.98
CA ARG A 141 7.74 7.59 -2.05
C ARG A 141 8.47 8.41 -3.10
N TYR A 142 7.75 9.33 -3.69
CA TYR A 142 8.28 10.19 -4.75
C TYR A 142 9.47 11.01 -4.28
N GLU A 143 9.41 11.53 -3.09
CA GLU A 143 10.43 12.41 -2.53
C GLU A 143 11.78 11.74 -2.30
N GLU A 144 11.79 10.46 -2.09
CA GLU A 144 13.00 9.69 -1.81
C GLU A 144 13.88 9.52 -3.03
N ALA A 145 13.39 9.91 -4.20
CA ALA A 145 14.14 9.84 -5.44
C ALA A 145 15.04 11.04 -5.68
N SER A 146 14.95 12.06 -4.83
CA SER A 146 15.75 13.29 -5.00
C SER A 146 17.11 13.22 -4.30
#